data_2a54092ad05334293d8284539d3418a2
#
_entry.id   2a54092ad05334293d8284539d3418a2
#
_cell.length_a   1.000
_cell.length_b   1.000
_cell.length_c   1.000
_cell.angle_alpha   90.00
_cell.angle_beta   90.00
_cell.angle_gamma   90.00
#
_symmetry.space_group_name_H-M   'P 1'
#
loop_
_entity.id
_entity.type
_entity.pdbx_description
1 polymer ?
#
loop_
_entity_poly.entity_id
_entity_poly.type
_entity_poly.pdbx_seq_one_letter_code
_entity_poly.pdbx_strand_id
1 'polypeptide(L)'
;VEHIYTIEEVEGVSNFSELYEMGTPVDEEEIQKRRQSIKQDDVATIIYTSGTTARPKGVMLTHRNFVSNFKSVTRILEKEDVDTALSFLPLCHVYERMLSYTYQYNGLTVYYAESIDKLGDNLREVKPGIFCAVPRVLEKTYDKILNKGRNQPLLVKIIFYWALRLGEQFDHHKKLSWWYKFKLWLANMLVFKKWRQGLGNNIQIIVSGGATLQSNLARTFWAGGIRVFEGYGATETSPVI
;
A
#
# COMPACT_ATOMS: atom_id res chain seq x y z
N VAL A 1 16.14 11.20 -27.30
CA VAL A 1 16.74 11.29 -25.95
C VAL A 1 18.16 11.78 -26.17
N GLU A 2 18.49 12.94 -25.62
CA GLU A 2 19.80 13.58 -25.85
C GLU A 2 20.85 13.06 -24.85
N HIS A 3 20.43 12.75 -23.63
CA HIS A 3 21.31 12.25 -22.57
C HIS A 3 20.68 11.04 -21.88
N ILE A 4 21.52 10.03 -21.58
CA ILE A 4 21.14 8.83 -20.84
C ILE A 4 22.14 8.69 -19.69
N TYR A 5 21.63 8.56 -18.47
CA TYR A 5 22.40 8.30 -17.26
C TYR A 5 21.91 7.02 -16.60
N THR A 6 22.84 6.25 -16.04
CA THR A 6 22.53 5.03 -15.28
C THR A 6 22.72 5.27 -13.79
N ILE A 7 21.93 4.59 -12.98
CA ILE A 7 22.08 4.64 -11.50
C ILE A 7 23.27 3.75 -11.07
N GLU A 8 23.38 2.57 -11.69
CA GLU A 8 24.51 1.68 -11.48
C GLU A 8 25.64 2.03 -12.47
N GLU A 9 26.88 1.73 -12.12
CA GLU A 9 28.00 1.94 -13.03
C GLU A 9 27.92 0.97 -14.20
N VAL A 10 27.81 1.51 -15.42
CA VAL A 10 27.77 0.77 -16.69
C VAL A 10 28.86 1.31 -17.59
N GLU A 11 29.74 0.43 -18.07
CA GLU A 11 30.86 0.81 -18.94
C GLU A 11 30.36 1.52 -20.20
N GLY A 12 30.90 2.70 -20.47
CA GLY A 12 30.55 3.52 -21.65
C GLY A 12 29.25 4.32 -21.56
N VAL A 13 28.61 4.36 -20.39
CA VAL A 13 27.40 5.18 -20.16
C VAL A 13 27.64 6.09 -18.96
N SER A 14 27.23 7.36 -19.07
CA SER A 14 27.33 8.34 -17.98
C SER A 14 26.53 7.88 -16.75
N ASN A 15 27.14 8.06 -15.58
CA ASN A 15 26.50 7.74 -14.31
C ASN A 15 25.71 8.93 -13.78
N PHE A 16 24.61 8.66 -13.07
CA PHE A 16 23.74 9.68 -12.47
C PHE A 16 24.52 10.62 -11.52
N SER A 17 25.57 10.15 -10.87
CA SER A 17 26.41 10.96 -9.99
C SER A 17 27.09 12.13 -10.70
N GLU A 18 27.39 12.03 -12.01
CA GLU A 18 27.96 13.11 -12.80
C GLU A 18 27.07 14.35 -12.84
N LEU A 19 25.74 14.19 -12.67
CA LEU A 19 24.80 15.30 -12.64
C LEU A 19 25.03 16.24 -11.43
N TYR A 20 25.60 15.74 -10.34
CA TYR A 20 25.92 16.58 -9.17
C TYR A 20 27.07 17.55 -9.47
N GLU A 21 28.00 17.14 -10.33
CA GLU A 21 29.15 17.98 -10.73
C GLU A 21 28.78 18.99 -11.84
N MET A 22 27.75 18.66 -12.62
CA MET A 22 27.27 19.52 -13.70
C MET A 22 26.37 20.67 -13.18
N GLY A 23 25.99 20.64 -11.90
CA GLY A 23 25.10 21.63 -11.31
C GLY A 23 25.78 23.01 -11.23
N THR A 24 25.17 24.02 -11.82
CA THR A 24 25.50 25.44 -11.57
C THR A 24 24.84 25.90 -10.27
N PRO A 25 25.35 26.96 -9.61
CA PRO A 25 24.66 27.56 -8.47
C PRO A 25 23.19 27.85 -8.83
N VAL A 26 22.30 27.36 -7.98
CA VAL A 26 20.86 27.44 -8.20
C VAL A 26 20.40 28.88 -8.05
N ASP A 27 19.75 29.42 -9.07
CA ASP A 27 19.02 30.67 -9.00
C ASP A 27 17.66 30.42 -8.32
N GLU A 28 17.57 30.77 -7.06
CA GLU A 28 16.35 30.63 -6.25
C GLU A 28 15.17 31.40 -6.85
N GLU A 29 15.42 32.54 -7.49
CA GLU A 29 14.36 33.33 -8.15
C GLU A 29 13.79 32.59 -9.35
N GLU A 30 14.65 31.97 -10.16
CA GLU A 30 14.20 31.15 -11.30
C GLU A 30 13.41 29.92 -10.85
N ILE A 31 13.82 29.25 -9.78
CA ILE A 31 13.06 28.14 -9.19
C ILE A 31 11.69 28.60 -8.74
N GLN A 32 11.61 29.69 -8.02
CA GLN A 32 10.33 30.26 -7.55
C GLN A 32 9.43 30.67 -8.71
N LYS A 33 10.00 31.27 -9.75
CA LYS A 33 9.27 31.60 -10.97
C LYS A 33 8.71 30.36 -11.65
N ARG A 34 9.48 29.31 -11.79
CA ARG A 34 9.02 28.03 -12.36
C ARG A 34 7.91 27.42 -11.51
N ARG A 35 8.08 27.36 -10.18
CA ARG A 35 7.03 26.87 -9.26
C ARG A 35 5.72 27.63 -9.40
N GLN A 36 5.79 28.96 -9.50
CA GLN A 36 4.61 29.82 -9.65
C GLN A 36 3.94 29.70 -11.02
N SER A 37 4.69 29.29 -12.05
CA SER A 37 4.15 29.10 -13.41
C SER A 37 3.33 27.83 -13.56
N ILE A 38 3.49 26.84 -12.66
CA ILE A 38 2.77 25.55 -12.71
C ILE A 38 1.28 25.78 -12.45
N LYS A 39 0.46 25.31 -13.38
CA LYS A 39 -1.01 25.36 -13.30
C LYS A 39 -1.59 24.02 -12.93
N GLN A 40 -2.78 24.04 -12.36
CA GLN A 40 -3.47 22.81 -11.95
C GLN A 40 -3.74 21.84 -13.13
N ASP A 41 -3.93 22.39 -14.33
CA ASP A 41 -4.24 21.61 -15.54
C ASP A 41 -2.99 21.24 -16.35
N ASP A 42 -1.80 21.61 -15.89
CA ASP A 42 -0.56 21.17 -16.49
C ASP A 42 -0.39 19.66 -16.25
N VAL A 43 0.19 18.97 -17.25
CA VAL A 43 0.45 17.53 -17.16
C VAL A 43 1.56 17.28 -16.13
N ALA A 44 1.21 16.59 -15.05
CA ALA A 44 2.14 16.23 -13.99
C ALA A 44 2.93 14.95 -14.32
N THR A 45 2.33 14.04 -15.08
CA THR A 45 2.95 12.77 -15.46
C THR A 45 2.26 12.12 -16.65
N ILE A 46 3.02 11.28 -17.36
CA ILE A 46 2.50 10.37 -18.39
C ILE A 46 2.85 8.96 -17.96
N ILE A 47 1.83 8.11 -17.77
CA ILE A 47 2.00 6.73 -17.34
C ILE A 47 1.57 5.83 -18.50
N TYR A 48 2.50 5.01 -18.98
CA TYR A 48 2.21 4.08 -20.06
C TYR A 48 1.54 2.82 -19.51
N THR A 49 0.40 2.47 -20.09
CA THR A 49 -0.35 1.24 -19.77
C THR A 49 -0.32 0.31 -20.98
N SER A 50 -0.31 -1.00 -20.70
CA SER A 50 -0.33 -2.06 -21.73
C SER A 50 -1.68 -2.22 -22.40
N GLY A 51 -2.41 -1.21 -22.73
CA GLY A 51 -3.77 -1.24 -23.30
C GLY A 51 -4.16 -2.55 -24.03
N THR A 52 -5.42 -2.69 -24.40
CA THR A 52 -5.96 -3.84 -25.15
C THR A 52 -5.38 -3.96 -26.57
N THR A 53 -4.63 -2.96 -27.02
CA THR A 53 -3.91 -2.92 -28.30
C THR A 53 -2.42 -3.15 -28.08
N ALA A 54 -1.72 -3.71 -29.08
CA ALA A 54 -0.29 -4.05 -29.00
C ALA A 54 0.64 -2.86 -28.69
N ARG A 55 0.17 -1.61 -28.77
CA ARG A 55 0.96 -0.42 -28.46
C ARG A 55 0.57 0.15 -27.09
N PRO A 56 1.54 0.42 -26.19
CA PRO A 56 1.28 1.11 -24.94
C PRO A 56 0.63 2.47 -25.14
N LYS A 57 -0.33 2.81 -24.29
CA LYS A 57 -1.00 4.12 -24.28
C LYS A 57 -0.48 4.96 -23.13
N GLY A 58 -0.06 6.20 -23.42
CA GLY A 58 0.37 7.15 -22.41
C GLY A 58 -0.83 7.86 -21.78
N VAL A 59 -1.14 7.52 -20.53
CA VAL A 59 -2.18 8.20 -19.75
C VAL A 59 -1.60 9.48 -19.18
N MET A 60 -2.12 10.62 -19.63
CA MET A 60 -1.72 11.95 -19.13
C MET A 60 -2.55 12.31 -17.90
N LEU A 61 -1.87 12.57 -16.80
CA LEU A 61 -2.50 13.00 -15.55
C LEU A 61 -1.99 14.39 -15.16
N THR A 62 -2.91 15.28 -14.85
CA THR A 62 -2.62 16.65 -14.42
C THR A 62 -2.39 16.74 -12.91
N HIS A 63 -1.84 17.85 -12.44
CA HIS A 63 -1.74 18.15 -11.00
C HIS A 63 -3.13 18.12 -10.35
N ARG A 64 -4.15 18.67 -11.01
CA ARG A 64 -5.55 18.63 -10.52
C ARG A 64 -6.04 17.21 -10.29
N ASN A 65 -5.72 16.28 -11.19
CA ASN A 65 -6.12 14.88 -11.05
C ASN A 65 -5.61 14.26 -9.75
N PHE A 66 -4.32 14.39 -9.46
CA PHE A 66 -3.74 13.88 -8.22
C PHE A 66 -4.31 14.58 -6.99
N VAL A 67 -4.37 15.92 -7.01
CA VAL A 67 -4.83 16.69 -5.85
C VAL A 67 -6.28 16.37 -5.50
N SER A 68 -7.17 16.26 -6.47
CA SER A 68 -8.57 15.90 -6.22
C SER A 68 -8.69 14.48 -5.66
N ASN A 69 -7.90 13.55 -6.20
CA ASN A 69 -7.97 12.14 -5.83
C ASN A 69 -7.44 11.92 -4.40
N PHE A 70 -6.23 12.38 -4.07
CA PHE A 70 -5.69 12.17 -2.73
C PHE A 70 -6.51 12.91 -1.65
N LYS A 71 -7.07 14.09 -1.93
CA LYS A 71 -7.98 14.77 -0.99
C LYS A 71 -9.26 13.97 -0.73
N SER A 72 -9.78 13.27 -1.73
CA SER A 72 -10.94 12.40 -1.55
C SER A 72 -10.61 11.19 -0.69
N VAL A 73 -9.45 10.58 -0.91
CA VAL A 73 -8.96 9.42 -0.13
C VAL A 73 -8.62 9.82 1.32
N THR A 74 -8.08 11.02 1.54
CA THR A 74 -7.75 11.53 2.88
C THR A 74 -8.92 11.45 3.85
N ARG A 75 -10.16 11.66 3.41
CA ARG A 75 -11.37 11.57 4.26
C ARG A 75 -11.54 10.22 4.96
N ILE A 76 -10.94 9.16 4.41
CA ILE A 76 -10.94 7.84 5.04
C ILE A 76 -9.92 7.81 6.19
N LEU A 77 -8.76 8.48 6.02
CA LEU A 77 -7.68 8.51 6.99
C LEU A 77 -7.94 9.49 8.14
N GLU A 78 -8.66 10.58 7.91
CA GLU A 78 -8.98 11.59 8.94
C GLU A 78 -9.69 11.01 10.19
N LYS A 79 -10.33 9.86 10.06
CA LYS A 79 -11.04 9.17 11.14
C LYS A 79 -10.15 8.18 11.90
N GLU A 80 -8.90 8.06 11.49
CA GLU A 80 -8.00 7.01 11.96
C GLU A 80 -6.78 7.63 12.64
N ASP A 81 -6.41 7.05 13.76
CA ASP A 81 -5.20 7.43 14.50
C ASP A 81 -3.98 6.70 13.91
N VAL A 82 -3.57 7.14 12.73
CA VAL A 82 -2.46 6.55 11.95
C VAL A 82 -1.42 7.62 11.68
N ASP A 83 -0.20 7.37 12.11
CA ASP A 83 0.95 8.28 12.00
C ASP A 83 2.06 7.76 11.06
N THR A 84 2.05 6.48 10.73
CA THR A 84 3.16 5.81 10.06
C THR A 84 2.67 4.92 8.93
N ALA A 85 3.29 5.04 7.77
CA ALA A 85 3.03 4.23 6.57
C ALA A 85 4.29 3.49 6.11
N LEU A 86 4.10 2.29 5.53
CA LEU A 86 5.16 1.57 4.82
C LEU A 86 4.82 1.52 3.34
N SER A 87 5.67 2.12 2.52
CA SER A 87 5.62 2.14 1.05
C SER A 87 6.52 1.06 0.48
N PHE A 88 6.04 0.28 -0.49
CA PHE A 88 6.84 -0.77 -1.14
C PHE A 88 6.45 -1.01 -2.59
N LEU A 89 5.33 -0.48 -3.05
CA LEU A 89 4.93 -0.58 -4.44
C LEU A 89 5.76 0.39 -5.31
N PRO A 90 5.98 0.11 -6.59
CA PRO A 90 6.74 0.99 -7.46
C PRO A 90 6.08 2.36 -7.64
N LEU A 91 6.83 3.44 -7.40
CA LEU A 91 6.35 4.82 -7.55
C LEU A 91 6.00 5.21 -9.00
N CYS A 92 6.44 4.41 -9.99
CA CYS A 92 6.04 4.58 -11.38
C CYS A 92 4.57 4.19 -11.63
N HIS A 93 3.96 3.42 -10.73
CA HIS A 93 2.53 3.12 -10.77
C HIS A 93 1.73 4.24 -10.10
N VAL A 94 0.66 4.65 -10.76
CA VAL A 94 -0.23 5.74 -10.30
C VAL A 94 -0.75 5.52 -8.87
N TYR A 95 -1.03 4.28 -8.49
CA TYR A 95 -1.57 3.93 -7.18
C TYR A 95 -0.59 4.30 -6.06
N GLU A 96 0.66 3.82 -6.09
CA GLU A 96 1.64 4.14 -5.06
C GLU A 96 2.02 5.62 -5.06
N ARG A 97 2.09 6.23 -6.23
CA ARG A 97 2.36 7.66 -6.35
C ARG A 97 1.28 8.51 -5.68
N MET A 98 0.02 8.19 -5.90
CA MET A 98 -1.11 8.86 -5.23
C MET A 98 -1.07 8.65 -3.71
N LEU A 99 -0.79 7.43 -3.26
CA LEU A 99 -0.65 7.12 -1.84
C LEU A 99 0.48 7.91 -1.19
N SER A 100 1.63 8.07 -1.86
CA SER A 100 2.73 8.90 -1.36
C SER A 100 2.29 10.34 -1.14
N TYR A 101 1.52 10.92 -2.06
CA TYR A 101 0.94 12.25 -1.86
C TYR A 101 -0.09 12.28 -0.72
N THR A 102 -0.90 11.22 -0.59
CA THR A 102 -1.86 11.09 0.52
C THR A 102 -1.15 11.06 1.87
N TYR A 103 -0.08 10.29 2.00
CA TYR A 103 0.71 10.20 3.22
C TYR A 103 1.34 11.53 3.59
N GLN A 104 1.98 12.20 2.63
CA GLN A 104 2.58 13.52 2.83
C GLN A 104 1.54 14.58 3.21
N TYR A 105 0.39 14.59 2.56
CA TYR A 105 -0.69 15.54 2.84
C TYR A 105 -1.26 15.37 4.25
N ASN A 106 -1.30 14.15 4.77
CA ASN A 106 -1.78 13.85 6.12
C ASN A 106 -0.66 13.90 7.18
N GLY A 107 0.57 14.25 6.82
CA GLY A 107 1.70 14.36 7.74
C GLY A 107 2.17 13.01 8.30
N LEU A 108 1.93 11.89 7.60
CA LEU A 108 2.40 10.58 8.02
C LEU A 108 3.92 10.46 7.83
N THR A 109 4.57 9.75 8.75
CA THR A 109 5.94 9.29 8.56
C THR A 109 5.95 8.12 7.58
N VAL A 110 6.67 8.25 6.46
CA VAL A 110 6.72 7.22 5.41
C VAL A 110 8.06 6.52 5.45
N TYR A 111 8.02 5.21 5.61
CA TYR A 111 9.17 4.32 5.45
C TYR A 111 9.07 3.57 4.12
N TYR A 112 10.20 3.35 3.48
CA TYR A 112 10.30 2.59 2.24
C TYR A 112 10.88 1.21 2.52
N ALA A 113 10.20 0.17 2.05
CA ALA A 113 10.68 -1.20 2.23
C ALA A 113 11.93 -1.46 1.38
N GLU A 114 12.87 -2.22 1.90
CA GLU A 114 14.10 -2.60 1.21
C GLU A 114 13.82 -3.44 -0.04
N SER A 115 12.90 -4.39 0.08
CA SER A 115 12.46 -5.25 -1.02
C SER A 115 11.15 -5.96 -0.66
N ILE A 116 10.48 -6.54 -1.68
CA ILE A 116 9.26 -7.36 -1.48
C ILE A 116 9.55 -8.58 -0.61
N ASP A 117 10.73 -9.18 -0.72
CA ASP A 117 11.09 -10.37 0.05
C ASP A 117 11.29 -10.05 1.53
N LYS A 118 11.84 -8.87 1.85
CA LYS A 118 12.04 -8.39 3.21
C LYS A 118 10.82 -7.68 3.81
N LEU A 119 9.74 -7.58 3.08
CA LEU A 119 8.54 -6.85 3.51
C LEU A 119 8.05 -7.26 4.91
N GLY A 120 8.07 -8.57 5.20
CA GLY A 120 7.66 -9.07 6.52
C GLY A 120 8.58 -8.64 7.66
N ASP A 121 9.86 -8.46 7.40
CA ASP A 121 10.84 -7.97 8.38
C ASP A 121 10.65 -6.47 8.58
N ASN A 122 10.54 -5.72 7.48
CA ASN A 122 10.28 -4.28 7.53
C ASN A 122 8.95 -3.94 8.23
N LEU A 123 7.87 -4.73 8.03
CA LEU A 123 6.61 -4.56 8.78
C LEU A 123 6.78 -4.73 10.29
N ARG A 124 7.64 -5.65 10.74
CA ARG A 124 7.92 -5.87 12.16
C ARG A 124 8.80 -4.79 12.77
N GLU A 125 9.72 -4.25 12.00
CA GLU A 125 10.63 -3.19 12.41
C GLU A 125 9.92 -1.84 12.47
N VAL A 126 9.30 -1.42 11.37
CA VAL A 126 8.63 -0.12 11.22
C VAL A 126 7.32 -0.05 12.02
N LYS A 127 6.58 -1.17 12.12
CA LYS A 127 5.26 -1.24 12.76
C LYS A 127 4.29 -0.18 12.23
N PRO A 128 4.07 -0.10 10.92
CA PRO A 128 3.24 0.93 10.33
C PRO A 128 1.78 0.81 10.78
N GLY A 129 1.08 1.95 10.90
CA GLY A 129 -0.36 1.97 11.14
C GLY A 129 -1.16 1.68 9.88
N ILE A 130 -0.64 2.10 8.71
CA ILE A 130 -1.23 1.84 7.40
C ILE A 130 -0.23 1.19 6.44
N PHE A 131 -0.75 0.32 5.61
CA PHE A 131 0.00 -0.41 4.62
C PHE A 131 -0.88 -0.64 3.38
N CYS A 132 -0.40 -0.22 2.22
CA CYS A 132 -1.12 -0.43 0.97
C CYS A 132 -0.50 -1.57 0.18
N ALA A 133 -1.31 -2.46 -0.34
CA ALA A 133 -0.86 -3.68 -0.98
C ALA A 133 -1.67 -4.02 -2.24
N VAL A 134 -1.13 -4.90 -3.06
CA VAL A 134 -1.90 -5.59 -4.09
C VAL A 134 -2.38 -6.95 -3.54
N PRO A 135 -3.51 -7.50 -4.02
CA PRO A 135 -4.08 -8.75 -3.51
C PRO A 135 -3.06 -9.89 -3.39
N ARG A 136 -2.16 -10.01 -4.36
CA ARG A 136 -1.15 -11.07 -4.40
C ARG A 136 -0.21 -11.06 -3.18
N VAL A 137 0.10 -9.88 -2.64
CA VAL A 137 0.95 -9.75 -1.43
C VAL A 137 0.18 -10.22 -0.20
N LEU A 138 -1.10 -9.89 -0.10
CA LEU A 138 -1.96 -10.33 1.00
C LEU A 138 -2.19 -11.84 0.96
N GLU A 139 -2.43 -12.41 -0.22
CA GLU A 139 -2.54 -13.85 -0.44
C GLU A 139 -1.28 -14.59 0.00
N LYS A 140 -0.09 -14.15 -0.46
CA LYS A 140 1.19 -14.74 -0.06
C LYS A 140 1.41 -14.65 1.46
N THR A 141 1.02 -13.53 2.07
CA THR A 141 1.12 -13.35 3.52
C THR A 141 0.19 -14.33 4.25
N TYR A 142 -1.03 -14.46 3.77
CA TYR A 142 -2.00 -15.41 4.31
C TYR A 142 -1.53 -16.86 4.16
N ASP A 143 -0.99 -17.23 3.01
CA ASP A 143 -0.41 -18.56 2.78
C ASP A 143 0.75 -18.88 3.73
N LYS A 144 1.62 -17.89 4.02
CA LYS A 144 2.68 -18.05 5.04
C LYS A 144 2.07 -18.32 6.42
N ILE A 145 0.98 -17.63 6.77
CA ILE A 145 0.26 -17.83 8.04
C ILE A 145 -0.37 -19.24 8.07
N LEU A 146 -1.04 -19.66 6.99
CA LEU A 146 -1.62 -21.00 6.87
C LEU A 146 -0.58 -22.10 7.02
N ASN A 147 0.57 -21.96 6.36
CA ASN A 147 1.66 -22.94 6.44
C ASN A 147 2.23 -23.05 7.87
N LYS A 148 2.38 -21.91 8.58
CA LYS A 148 2.76 -21.94 10.00
C LYS A 148 1.73 -22.66 10.86
N GLY A 149 0.44 -22.45 10.60
CA GLY A 149 -0.64 -23.13 11.31
C GLY A 149 -0.71 -24.63 11.03
N ARG A 150 -0.45 -25.05 9.79
CA ARG A 150 -0.42 -26.47 9.38
C ARG A 150 0.65 -27.28 10.12
N ASN A 151 1.77 -26.66 10.44
CA ASN A 151 2.92 -27.30 11.07
C ASN A 151 2.86 -27.27 12.61
N GLN A 152 1.72 -26.88 13.22
CA GLN A 152 1.54 -26.88 14.65
C GLN A 152 1.08 -28.24 15.21
N PRO A 153 1.28 -28.51 16.50
CA PRO A 153 0.71 -29.69 17.17
C PRO A 153 -0.81 -29.75 17.00
N LEU A 154 -1.37 -30.98 17.05
CA LEU A 154 -2.77 -31.24 16.71
C LEU A 154 -3.78 -30.31 17.38
N LEU A 155 -3.67 -30.10 18.69
CA LEU A 155 -4.58 -29.22 19.44
C LEU A 155 -4.51 -27.76 18.96
N VAL A 156 -3.30 -27.23 18.77
CA VAL A 156 -3.08 -25.87 18.28
C VAL A 156 -3.63 -25.73 16.85
N LYS A 157 -3.44 -26.75 16.02
CA LYS A 157 -3.95 -26.81 14.66
C LYS A 157 -5.48 -26.77 14.62
N ILE A 158 -6.16 -27.52 15.49
CA ILE A 158 -7.63 -27.50 15.60
C ILE A 158 -8.13 -26.09 15.96
N ILE A 159 -7.53 -25.46 16.96
CA ILE A 159 -7.87 -24.09 17.41
C ILE A 159 -7.61 -23.08 16.27
N PHE A 160 -6.50 -23.23 15.56
CA PHE A 160 -6.14 -22.39 14.45
C PHE A 160 -7.20 -22.44 13.32
N TYR A 161 -7.57 -23.63 12.86
CA TYR A 161 -8.59 -23.76 11.80
C TYR A 161 -9.99 -23.38 12.27
N TRP A 162 -10.31 -23.58 13.53
CA TRP A 162 -11.55 -23.08 14.12
C TRP A 162 -11.61 -21.54 14.06
N ALA A 163 -10.52 -20.86 14.42
CA ALA A 163 -10.44 -19.40 14.37
C ALA A 163 -10.55 -18.87 12.93
N LEU A 164 -9.92 -19.56 11.96
CA LEU A 164 -10.03 -19.22 10.54
C LEU A 164 -11.47 -19.27 10.04
N ARG A 165 -12.17 -20.40 10.28
CA ARG A 165 -13.57 -20.56 9.88
C ARG A 165 -14.47 -19.50 10.52
N LEU A 166 -14.18 -19.13 11.75
CA LEU A 166 -14.90 -18.05 12.41
C LEU A 166 -14.60 -16.70 11.71
N GLY A 167 -13.35 -16.45 11.33
CA GLY A 167 -12.94 -15.25 10.61
C GLY A 167 -13.60 -15.12 9.24
N GLU A 168 -13.68 -16.21 8.46
CA GLU A 168 -14.32 -16.24 7.14
C GLU A 168 -15.81 -15.88 7.18
N GLN A 169 -16.49 -16.15 8.32
CA GLN A 169 -17.88 -15.83 8.55
C GLN A 169 -18.09 -14.41 9.07
N PHE A 170 -17.02 -13.67 9.34
CA PHE A 170 -17.12 -12.31 9.86
C PHE A 170 -17.78 -11.38 8.85
N ASP A 171 -18.74 -10.58 9.31
CA ASP A 171 -19.42 -9.57 8.52
C ASP A 171 -19.60 -8.32 9.36
N HIS A 172 -18.86 -7.27 9.01
CA HIS A 172 -18.89 -6.01 9.75
C HIS A 172 -20.19 -5.20 9.54
N HIS A 173 -20.99 -5.54 8.52
CA HIS A 173 -22.29 -4.91 8.28
C HIS A 173 -23.42 -5.54 9.11
N LYS A 174 -23.21 -6.75 9.65
CA LYS A 174 -24.22 -7.45 10.41
C LYS A 174 -24.05 -7.24 11.91
N LYS A 175 -25.18 -7.17 12.62
CA LYS A 175 -25.17 -7.23 14.09
C LYS A 175 -24.73 -8.62 14.51
N LEU A 176 -23.55 -8.69 15.11
CA LEU A 176 -22.98 -9.96 15.59
C LEU A 176 -23.71 -10.39 16.88
N SER A 177 -24.08 -11.67 16.96
CA SER A 177 -24.66 -12.24 18.18
C SER A 177 -23.65 -12.23 19.33
N TRP A 178 -24.12 -12.24 20.57
CA TRP A 178 -23.26 -12.30 21.74
C TRP A 178 -22.31 -13.52 21.74
N TRP A 179 -22.82 -14.67 21.38
CA TRP A 179 -22.05 -15.91 21.25
C TRP A 179 -20.94 -15.81 20.19
N TYR A 180 -21.22 -15.16 19.08
CA TYR A 180 -20.21 -14.96 18.04
C TYR A 180 -19.11 -14.01 18.53
N LYS A 181 -19.48 -12.91 19.20
CA LYS A 181 -18.51 -11.97 19.80
C LYS A 181 -17.61 -12.63 20.82
N PHE A 182 -18.15 -13.50 21.67
CA PHE A 182 -17.37 -14.26 22.65
C PHE A 182 -16.37 -15.21 21.96
N LYS A 183 -16.83 -15.99 20.95
CA LYS A 183 -15.95 -16.86 20.16
C LYS A 183 -14.86 -16.05 19.46
N LEU A 184 -15.20 -14.90 18.88
CA LEU A 184 -14.26 -14.02 18.20
C LEU A 184 -13.22 -13.46 19.16
N TRP A 185 -13.62 -13.05 20.36
CA TRP A 185 -12.71 -12.62 21.41
C TRP A 185 -11.70 -13.73 21.77
N LEU A 186 -12.16 -14.96 21.93
CA LEU A 186 -11.30 -16.12 22.20
C LEU A 186 -10.35 -16.40 21.03
N ALA A 187 -10.85 -16.36 19.78
CA ALA A 187 -10.03 -16.52 18.58
C ALA A 187 -8.97 -15.41 18.46
N ASN A 188 -9.31 -14.19 18.81
CA ASN A 188 -8.37 -13.07 18.85
C ASN A 188 -7.25 -13.30 19.87
N MET A 189 -7.58 -13.77 21.06
CA MET A 189 -6.60 -14.05 22.13
C MET A 189 -5.65 -15.19 21.74
N LEU A 190 -6.17 -16.28 21.18
CA LEU A 190 -5.41 -17.51 20.92
C LEU A 190 -4.67 -17.52 19.58
N VAL A 191 -5.23 -16.87 18.54
CA VAL A 191 -4.75 -16.96 17.17
C VAL A 191 -4.43 -15.60 16.56
N PHE A 192 -5.41 -14.69 16.43
CA PHE A 192 -5.22 -13.47 15.64
C PHE A 192 -4.24 -12.46 16.28
N LYS A 193 -4.08 -12.48 17.62
CA LYS A 193 -3.01 -11.70 18.30
C LYS A 193 -1.62 -12.05 17.74
N LYS A 194 -1.35 -13.33 17.48
CA LYS A 194 -0.07 -13.79 16.92
C LYS A 194 0.11 -13.31 15.47
N TRP A 195 -0.98 -13.19 14.71
CA TRP A 195 -0.91 -12.65 13.36
C TRP A 195 -0.52 -11.17 13.37
N ARG A 196 -1.21 -10.38 14.21
CA ARG A 196 -0.84 -8.96 14.36
C ARG A 196 0.61 -8.79 14.79
N GLN A 197 1.09 -9.61 15.73
CA GLN A 197 2.50 -9.60 16.13
C GLN A 197 3.44 -9.89 14.95
N GLY A 198 3.08 -10.84 14.11
CA GLY A 198 3.83 -11.17 12.89
C GLY A 198 3.86 -10.05 11.84
N LEU A 199 2.93 -9.12 11.91
CA LEU A 199 2.80 -7.94 11.06
C LEU A 199 3.21 -6.63 11.75
N GLY A 200 3.95 -6.71 12.89
CA GLY A 200 4.40 -5.54 13.64
C GLY A 200 3.44 -5.04 14.72
N ASN A 201 2.27 -5.64 14.87
CA ASN A 201 1.25 -5.39 15.92
C ASN A 201 0.62 -3.97 15.92
N ASN A 202 0.90 -3.14 14.93
CA ASN A 202 0.38 -1.77 14.84
C ASN A 202 -0.51 -1.53 13.62
N ILE A 203 -0.53 -2.43 12.64
CA ILE A 203 -1.34 -2.27 11.44
C ILE A 203 -2.82 -2.19 11.80
N GLN A 204 -3.44 -1.06 11.52
CA GLN A 204 -4.86 -0.80 11.70
C GLN A 204 -5.60 -0.94 10.37
N ILE A 205 -4.98 -0.48 9.29
CA ILE A 205 -5.57 -0.39 7.96
C ILE A 205 -4.67 -1.03 6.93
N ILE A 206 -5.27 -1.86 6.08
CA ILE A 206 -4.68 -2.30 4.82
C ILE A 206 -5.60 -1.81 3.69
N VAL A 207 -5.03 -1.14 2.70
CA VAL A 207 -5.76 -0.82 1.47
C VAL A 207 -5.26 -1.73 0.36
N SER A 208 -6.16 -2.53 -0.22
CA SER A 208 -5.86 -3.43 -1.33
C SER A 208 -6.33 -2.81 -2.63
N GLY A 209 -5.45 -2.69 -3.62
CA GLY A 209 -5.78 -2.10 -4.92
C GLY A 209 -5.18 -2.86 -6.09
N GLY A 210 -5.58 -2.49 -7.30
CA GLY A 210 -5.05 -3.05 -8.56
C GLY A 210 -5.69 -4.35 -9.04
N ALA A 211 -6.37 -5.10 -8.18
CA ALA A 211 -7.15 -6.28 -8.53
C ALA A 211 -8.13 -6.63 -7.40
N THR A 212 -9.11 -7.49 -7.68
CA THR A 212 -10.09 -7.94 -6.69
C THR A 212 -9.44 -8.82 -5.62
N LEU A 213 -9.73 -8.55 -4.35
CA LEU A 213 -9.31 -9.37 -3.21
C LEU A 213 -10.37 -10.44 -2.91
N GLN A 214 -9.93 -11.64 -2.53
CA GLN A 214 -10.85 -12.68 -2.08
C GLN A 214 -11.59 -12.25 -0.81
N SER A 215 -12.91 -12.28 -0.83
CA SER A 215 -13.75 -11.78 0.28
C SER A 215 -13.56 -12.55 1.60
N ASN A 216 -13.27 -13.85 1.56
CA ASN A 216 -12.96 -14.64 2.75
C ASN A 216 -11.65 -14.16 3.42
N LEU A 217 -10.66 -13.78 2.61
CA LEU A 217 -9.39 -13.24 3.08
C LEU A 217 -9.61 -11.89 3.80
N ALA A 218 -10.32 -10.96 3.15
CA ALA A 218 -10.65 -9.67 3.73
C ALA A 218 -11.40 -9.83 5.06
N ARG A 219 -12.44 -10.69 5.11
CA ARG A 219 -13.20 -10.98 6.33
C ARG A 219 -12.35 -11.52 7.45
N THR A 220 -11.40 -12.41 7.13
CA THR A 220 -10.51 -13.00 8.14
C THR A 220 -9.55 -11.96 8.73
N PHE A 221 -9.02 -11.03 7.93
CA PHE A 221 -8.23 -9.91 8.42
C PHE A 221 -9.07 -8.99 9.31
N TRP A 222 -10.29 -8.65 8.90
CA TRP A 222 -11.22 -7.85 9.71
C TRP A 222 -11.52 -8.51 11.07
N ALA A 223 -11.81 -9.82 11.06
CA ALA A 223 -12.00 -10.61 12.28
C ALA A 223 -10.77 -10.58 13.19
N GLY A 224 -9.59 -10.54 12.58
CA GLY A 224 -8.30 -10.40 13.24
C GLY A 224 -7.98 -9.00 13.76
N GLY A 225 -8.88 -8.02 13.56
CA GLY A 225 -8.70 -6.64 14.03
C GLY A 225 -7.86 -5.78 13.07
N ILE A 226 -7.65 -6.22 11.82
CA ILE A 226 -6.98 -5.46 10.76
C ILE A 226 -8.04 -5.13 9.70
N ARG A 227 -8.37 -3.86 9.54
CA ARG A 227 -9.37 -3.43 8.57
C ARG A 227 -8.78 -3.43 7.17
N VAL A 228 -9.40 -4.16 6.26
CA VAL A 228 -8.99 -4.22 4.86
C VAL A 228 -10.03 -3.50 4.01
N PHE A 229 -9.59 -2.49 3.29
CA PHE A 229 -10.40 -1.76 2.32
C PHE A 229 -9.94 -2.10 0.91
N GLU A 230 -10.86 -2.16 -0.03
CA GLU A 230 -10.54 -2.33 -1.45
C GLU A 230 -10.64 -0.99 -2.16
N GLY A 231 -9.56 -0.59 -2.84
CA GLY A 231 -9.52 0.54 -3.74
C GLY A 231 -9.83 0.10 -5.18
N TYR A 232 -10.89 0.61 -5.76
CA TYR A 232 -11.21 0.38 -7.17
C TYR A 232 -10.80 1.58 -8.01
N GLY A 233 -10.21 1.30 -9.17
CA GLY A 233 -9.82 2.34 -10.10
C GLY A 233 -8.90 1.86 -11.22
N ALA A 234 -8.46 2.80 -12.03
CA ALA A 234 -7.55 2.59 -13.16
C ALA A 234 -6.55 3.75 -13.23
N THR A 235 -5.51 3.62 -14.05
CA THR A 235 -4.55 4.72 -14.25
C THR A 235 -5.27 5.98 -14.73
N GLU A 236 -6.25 5.83 -15.58
CA GLU A 236 -7.07 6.90 -16.16
C GLU A 236 -7.97 7.61 -15.14
N THR A 237 -8.20 7.02 -13.97
CA THR A 237 -9.04 7.60 -12.90
C THR A 237 -8.24 8.25 -11.77
N SER A 238 -6.92 8.27 -11.85
CA SER A 238 -5.97 9.04 -11.01
C SER A 238 -5.69 8.57 -9.56
N PRO A 239 -5.72 7.34 -9.17
CA PRO A 239 -6.21 6.06 -9.67
C PRO A 239 -7.54 5.59 -9.08
N VAL A 240 -8.04 6.22 -7.99
CA VAL A 240 -9.20 5.73 -7.20
C VAL A 240 -10.48 6.44 -7.61
N ILE A 241 -11.57 5.67 -7.74
CA ILE A 241 -12.92 6.17 -8.02
C ILE A 241 -13.74 6.21 -6.73
#